data_638b4531e8c2238104410e4072aa87c9
#
_entry.id   638b4531e8c2238104410e4072aa87c9
#
_cell.length_a   1.000
_cell.length_b   1.000
_cell.length_c   1.000
_cell.angle_alpha   90.00
_cell.angle_beta   90.00
_cell.angle_gamma   90.00
#
_symmetry.space_group_name_H-M   'P 1'
#
loop_
_entity.id
_entity.type
_entity.pdbx_description
1 polymer ?
#
loop_
_entity_poly.entity_id
_entity_poly.type
_entity_poly.pdbx_seq_one_letter_code
_entity_poly.pdbx_strand_id
1 'polypeptide(L)'
;MTAKAVEAACWMAERKWDYPEHLEVGLEPHAVREKYYYARGPQLVNRVVDVSSTVDTIVRANMANVTQGPASGNPGATLRRKFAERGLKLEFLGEGDDASADYNYIKHFILRRSRELGKQYGFQYAEKYHYIGPRNSYVNRFVEENAVPL
;
A
#
# COMPACT_ATOMS: atom_id res chain seq x y z
N MET A 1 -15.36 7.28 -8.25
CA MET A 1 -14.93 7.94 -9.50
C MET A 1 -13.46 7.62 -9.83
N THR A 2 -12.51 7.72 -8.91
CA THR A 2 -11.07 7.52 -9.13
C THR A 2 -10.71 6.18 -9.79
N ALA A 3 -11.26 5.06 -9.32
CA ALA A 3 -10.94 3.74 -9.88
C ALA A 3 -11.32 3.60 -11.37
N LYS A 4 -12.47 4.15 -11.77
CA LYS A 4 -12.89 4.16 -13.19
C LYS A 4 -11.98 5.02 -14.06
N ALA A 5 -11.50 6.16 -13.53
CA ALA A 5 -10.56 7.02 -14.25
C ALA A 5 -9.20 6.33 -14.44
N VAL A 6 -8.71 5.62 -13.42
CA VAL A 6 -7.48 4.83 -13.52
C VAL A 6 -7.62 3.69 -14.54
N GLU A 7 -8.75 2.98 -14.56
CA GLU A 7 -9.02 1.95 -15.56
C GLU A 7 -9.01 2.50 -16.98
N ALA A 8 -9.69 3.63 -17.19
CA ALA A 8 -9.71 4.31 -18.48
C ALA A 8 -8.30 4.75 -18.91
N ALA A 9 -7.53 5.35 -18.00
CA ALA A 9 -6.16 5.79 -18.25
C ALA A 9 -5.24 4.61 -18.61
N CYS A 10 -5.35 3.47 -17.90
CA CYS A 10 -4.60 2.26 -18.24
C CYS A 10 -4.92 1.75 -19.65
N TRP A 11 -6.21 1.78 -20.02
CA TRP A 11 -6.64 1.34 -21.34
C TRP A 11 -6.19 2.30 -22.45
N MET A 12 -6.24 3.61 -22.23
CA MET A 12 -5.79 4.63 -23.17
C MET A 12 -4.26 4.59 -23.37
N ALA A 13 -3.50 4.33 -22.30
CA ALA A 13 -2.03 4.26 -22.36
C ALA A 13 -1.49 3.17 -23.31
N GLU A 14 -2.28 2.14 -23.62
CA GLU A 14 -1.93 1.08 -24.55
C GLU A 14 -2.09 1.47 -26.02
N ARG A 15 -2.70 2.63 -26.33
CA ARG A 15 -3.21 2.98 -27.67
C ARG A 15 -2.52 4.21 -28.22
N LYS A 16 -1.98 4.09 -29.42
CA LYS A 16 -1.25 5.17 -30.12
C LYS A 16 -2.10 6.39 -30.47
N TRP A 17 -3.40 6.19 -30.68
CA TRP A 17 -4.30 7.21 -31.23
C TRP A 17 -5.13 7.96 -30.19
N ASP A 18 -5.10 7.57 -28.93
CA ASP A 18 -5.90 8.25 -27.91
C ASP A 18 -5.26 9.60 -27.49
N TYR A 19 -3.91 9.66 -27.52
CA TYR A 19 -3.13 10.87 -27.19
C TYR A 19 -1.90 10.97 -28.10
N PRO A 20 -2.10 11.31 -29.42
CA PRO A 20 -0.99 11.38 -30.39
C PRO A 20 0.10 12.39 -30.01
N GLU A 21 -0.26 13.45 -29.28
CA GLU A 21 0.68 14.47 -28.78
C GLU A 21 1.72 13.88 -27.82
N HIS A 22 1.43 12.75 -27.15
CA HIS A 22 2.41 12.07 -26.31
C HIS A 22 3.51 11.39 -27.14
N LEU A 23 3.17 10.90 -28.34
CA LEU A 23 4.16 10.31 -29.26
C LEU A 23 5.09 11.40 -29.84
N GLU A 24 4.56 12.60 -30.08
CA GLU A 24 5.36 13.73 -30.59
C GLU A 24 6.45 14.16 -29.61
N VAL A 25 6.25 13.95 -28.30
CA VAL A 25 7.26 14.21 -27.25
C VAL A 25 8.07 12.98 -26.88
N GLY A 26 8.00 11.90 -27.67
CA GLY A 26 8.84 10.71 -27.54
C GLY A 26 8.34 9.67 -26.50
N LEU A 27 7.09 9.76 -26.07
CA LEU A 27 6.51 8.73 -25.20
C LEU A 27 6.02 7.55 -26.05
N GLU A 28 6.17 6.35 -25.52
CA GLU A 28 5.71 5.12 -26.18
C GLU A 28 4.46 4.55 -25.48
N PRO A 29 3.56 3.90 -26.24
CA PRO A 29 2.42 3.21 -25.66
C PRO A 29 2.86 2.17 -24.63
N HIS A 30 2.16 2.10 -23.51
CA HIS A 30 2.51 1.23 -22.39
C HIS A 30 1.32 0.44 -21.89
N ALA A 31 1.47 -0.88 -21.82
CA ALA A 31 0.47 -1.78 -21.23
C ALA A 31 0.71 -1.94 -19.73
N VAL A 32 -0.28 -1.54 -18.93
CA VAL A 32 -0.25 -1.80 -17.47
C VAL A 32 -0.59 -3.26 -17.22
N ARG A 33 0.45 -4.04 -16.90
CA ARG A 33 0.34 -5.50 -16.74
C ARG A 33 -0.22 -5.93 -15.40
N GLU A 34 0.03 -5.17 -14.34
CA GLU A 34 -0.35 -5.51 -12.98
C GLU A 34 -1.11 -4.36 -12.32
N LYS A 35 -2.24 -4.68 -11.71
CA LYS A 35 -3.09 -3.69 -11.01
C LYS A 35 -3.42 -4.21 -9.62
N TYR A 36 -3.16 -3.39 -8.62
CA TYR A 36 -3.43 -3.67 -7.22
C TYR A 36 -4.51 -2.73 -6.69
N TYR A 37 -5.65 -3.27 -6.31
CA TYR A 37 -6.75 -2.50 -5.75
C TYR A 37 -6.87 -2.76 -4.26
N TYR A 38 -6.84 -1.71 -3.46
CA TYR A 38 -7.05 -1.80 -2.02
C TYR A 38 -8.42 -2.38 -1.69
N ALA A 39 -8.46 -3.45 -0.90
CA ALA A 39 -9.68 -4.08 -0.45
C ALA A 39 -10.19 -3.38 0.82
N ARG A 40 -11.13 -2.44 0.67
CA ARG A 40 -11.76 -1.71 1.79
C ARG A 40 -13.12 -2.23 2.21
N GLY A 41 -13.69 -3.18 1.50
CA GLY A 41 -15.03 -3.73 1.74
C GLY A 41 -15.12 -5.20 1.36
N PRO A 42 -16.31 -5.73 1.11
CA PRO A 42 -16.53 -7.11 0.66
C PRO A 42 -16.09 -7.28 -0.80
N GLN A 43 -14.81 -7.07 -1.06
CA GLN A 43 -14.19 -7.21 -2.36
C GLN A 43 -13.47 -8.56 -2.43
N LEU A 44 -13.35 -9.07 -3.64
CA LEU A 44 -12.50 -10.24 -3.89
C LEU A 44 -11.04 -9.91 -3.52
N VAL A 45 -10.54 -10.58 -2.50
CA VAL A 45 -9.12 -10.54 -2.10
C VAL A 45 -8.46 -11.80 -2.65
N ASN A 46 -7.51 -11.64 -3.54
CA ASN A 46 -6.79 -12.74 -4.18
C ASN A 46 -5.27 -12.59 -4.10
N ARG A 47 -4.78 -11.52 -3.45
CA ARG A 47 -3.35 -11.30 -3.22
C ARG A 47 -3.12 -10.72 -1.82
N VAL A 48 -2.19 -11.33 -1.10
CA VAL A 48 -1.62 -10.80 0.15
C VAL A 48 -0.15 -10.53 -0.11
N VAL A 49 0.32 -9.36 0.29
CA VAL A 49 1.69 -8.90 0.06
C VAL A 49 2.35 -8.66 1.41
N ASP A 50 3.54 -9.21 1.61
CA ASP A 50 4.40 -8.89 2.74
C ASP A 50 4.92 -7.44 2.59
N VAL A 51 4.59 -6.59 3.56
CA VAL A 51 5.03 -5.19 3.61
C VAL A 51 5.95 -4.92 4.81
N SER A 52 6.45 -5.97 5.44
CA SER A 52 7.26 -5.87 6.66
C SER A 52 8.51 -4.99 6.48
N SER A 53 9.17 -5.09 5.32
CA SER A 53 10.36 -4.29 5.01
C SER A 53 10.06 -2.81 4.72
N THR A 54 8.81 -2.44 4.43
CA THR A 54 8.41 -1.07 4.07
C THR A 54 7.63 -0.36 5.16
N VAL A 55 7.45 -0.99 6.34
CA VAL A 55 6.65 -0.46 7.45
C VAL A 55 7.09 0.93 7.87
N ASP A 56 8.38 1.18 7.97
CA ASP A 56 8.90 2.49 8.37
C ASP A 56 8.54 3.58 7.35
N THR A 57 8.57 3.25 6.05
CA THR A 57 8.11 4.15 4.99
C THR A 57 6.61 4.41 5.08
N ILE A 58 5.81 3.38 5.35
CA ILE A 58 4.36 3.51 5.54
C ILE A 58 4.04 4.41 6.74
N VAL A 59 4.74 4.24 7.87
CA VAL A 59 4.56 5.08 9.05
C VAL A 59 4.92 6.53 8.74
N ARG A 60 6.07 6.79 8.11
CA ARG A 60 6.50 8.14 7.73
C ARG A 60 5.54 8.81 6.75
N ALA A 61 5.01 8.08 5.78
CA ALA A 61 3.98 8.57 4.86
C ALA A 61 2.70 8.98 5.59
N ASN A 62 2.28 8.20 6.61
CA ASN A 62 1.16 8.58 7.48
C ASN A 62 1.47 9.80 8.32
N MET A 63 2.69 9.96 8.83
CA MET A 63 3.12 11.13 9.59
C MET A 63 3.14 12.41 8.74
N ALA A 64 3.47 12.32 7.47
CA ALA A 64 3.47 13.48 6.56
C ALA A 64 2.07 14.05 6.32
N ASN A 65 1.00 13.25 6.51
CA ASN A 65 -0.38 13.71 6.36
C ASN A 65 -0.90 14.32 7.67
N VAL A 66 -0.45 15.54 7.97
CA VAL A 66 -0.75 16.23 9.24
C VAL A 66 -2.15 16.84 9.32
N THR A 67 -2.84 17.04 8.18
CA THR A 67 -4.14 17.73 8.14
C THR A 67 -5.33 16.79 8.33
N GLN A 68 -5.29 15.61 7.73
CA GLN A 68 -6.41 14.65 7.72
C GLN A 68 -5.96 13.21 8.04
N GLY A 69 -4.67 13.00 8.18
CA GLY A 69 -4.08 11.68 8.38
C GLY A 69 -4.06 11.24 9.83
N PRO A 70 -3.56 10.03 10.08
CA PRO A 70 -3.39 9.48 11.41
C PRO A 70 -2.48 10.29 12.34
N ALA A 71 -1.64 11.17 11.79
CA ALA A 71 -0.76 12.07 12.55
C ALA A 71 -1.41 13.43 12.88
N SER A 72 -2.65 13.67 12.42
CA SER A 72 -3.35 14.91 12.71
C SER A 72 -3.52 15.08 14.23
N GLY A 73 -3.08 16.24 14.76
CA GLY A 73 -3.18 16.55 16.19
C GLY A 73 -2.18 15.82 17.09
N ASN A 74 -1.10 15.27 16.54
CA ASN A 74 -0.03 14.58 17.28
C ASN A 74 -0.57 13.55 18.28
N PRO A 75 -1.24 12.50 17.81
CA PRO A 75 -2.03 11.59 18.66
C PRO A 75 -1.18 10.82 19.67
N GLY A 76 0.04 10.43 19.32
CA GLY A 76 0.96 9.73 20.21
C GLY A 76 1.46 10.63 21.35
N ALA A 77 1.91 11.83 20.99
CA ALA A 77 2.34 12.84 21.96
C ALA A 77 1.19 13.26 22.88
N THR A 78 -0.01 13.45 22.31
CA THR A 78 -1.21 13.79 23.08
C THR A 78 -1.60 12.68 24.04
N LEU A 79 -1.56 11.42 23.59
CA LEU A 79 -1.86 10.26 24.41
C LEU A 79 -0.84 10.14 25.56
N ARG A 80 0.46 10.30 25.27
CA ARG A 80 1.53 10.25 26.26
C ARG A 80 1.31 11.29 27.36
N ARG A 81 0.99 12.55 27.01
CA ARG A 81 0.70 13.63 27.97
C ARG A 81 -0.50 13.29 28.86
N LYS A 82 -1.62 12.87 28.27
CA LYS A 82 -2.84 12.51 29.03
C LYS A 82 -2.61 11.40 30.06
N PHE A 83 -1.74 10.45 29.76
CA PHE A 83 -1.41 9.38 30.72
C PHE A 83 -0.43 9.87 31.77
N ALA A 84 0.55 10.71 31.43
CA ALA A 84 1.46 11.31 32.37
C ALA A 84 0.74 12.18 33.42
N GLU A 85 -0.27 12.96 33.05
CA GLU A 85 -1.13 13.75 33.96
C GLU A 85 -1.84 12.86 35.01
N ARG A 86 -2.01 11.58 34.72
CA ARG A 86 -2.61 10.58 35.61
C ARG A 86 -1.57 9.76 36.38
N GLY A 87 -0.28 10.10 36.28
CA GLY A 87 0.82 9.33 36.85
C GLY A 87 1.05 7.98 36.17
N LEU A 88 0.59 7.80 34.91
CA LEU A 88 0.69 6.58 34.15
C LEU A 88 1.62 6.76 32.95
N LYS A 89 2.24 5.66 32.53
CA LYS A 89 3.14 5.61 31.35
C LYS A 89 2.68 4.52 30.38
N LEU A 90 2.77 4.82 29.10
CA LEU A 90 2.60 3.84 28.03
C LEU A 90 3.97 3.56 27.39
N GLU A 91 4.61 2.48 27.79
CA GLU A 91 5.98 2.14 27.38
C GLU A 91 6.18 2.10 25.87
N PHE A 92 5.19 1.59 25.11
CA PHE A 92 5.30 1.50 23.65
C PHE A 92 5.41 2.86 22.94
N LEU A 93 4.99 3.97 23.60
CA LEU A 93 5.15 5.32 23.03
C LEU A 93 6.59 5.84 23.17
N GLY A 94 7.39 5.19 24.03
CA GLY A 94 8.78 5.58 24.28
C GLY A 94 8.92 6.87 25.07
N GLU A 95 10.18 7.22 25.37
CA GLU A 95 10.58 8.43 26.13
C GLU A 95 11.17 9.53 25.23
N GLY A 96 11.20 9.30 23.91
CA GLY A 96 11.72 10.25 22.93
C GLY A 96 10.85 11.51 22.78
N ASP A 97 11.10 12.25 21.72
CA ASP A 97 10.34 13.43 21.36
C ASP A 97 8.88 13.12 20.94
N ASP A 98 8.13 14.17 20.64
CA ASP A 98 6.73 14.04 20.23
C ASP A 98 6.59 13.30 18.89
N ALA A 99 7.53 13.49 17.97
CA ALA A 99 7.54 12.79 16.68
C ALA A 99 7.76 11.27 16.86
N SER A 100 8.62 10.88 17.78
CA SER A 100 8.83 9.46 18.14
C SER A 100 7.58 8.84 18.75
N ALA A 101 6.86 9.58 19.61
CA ALA A 101 5.60 9.11 20.18
C ALA A 101 4.52 8.93 19.10
N ASP A 102 4.42 9.83 18.14
CA ASP A 102 3.48 9.74 17.01
C ASP A 102 3.84 8.60 16.07
N TYR A 103 5.12 8.39 15.77
CA TYR A 103 5.61 7.26 15.03
C TYR A 103 5.17 5.93 15.65
N ASN A 104 5.41 5.77 16.95
CA ASN A 104 5.06 4.56 17.67
C ASN A 104 3.54 4.36 17.79
N TYR A 105 2.78 5.44 17.94
CA TYR A 105 1.32 5.41 17.91
C TYR A 105 0.79 4.87 16.58
N ILE A 106 1.28 5.40 15.46
CA ILE A 106 0.87 4.97 14.12
C ILE A 106 1.23 3.49 13.92
N LYS A 107 2.46 3.11 14.22
CA LYS A 107 2.94 1.74 14.10
C LYS A 107 2.12 0.75 14.93
N HIS A 108 1.71 1.14 16.14
CA HIS A 108 0.98 0.27 17.06
C HIS A 108 -0.51 0.19 16.73
N PHE A 109 -1.20 1.33 16.54
CA PHE A 109 -2.65 1.39 16.40
C PHE A 109 -3.13 1.42 14.96
N ILE A 110 -2.52 2.23 14.10
CA ILE A 110 -2.97 2.39 12.72
C ILE A 110 -2.63 1.15 11.91
N LEU A 111 -1.42 0.61 12.08
CA LEU A 111 -0.98 -0.59 11.37
C LEU A 111 -1.39 -1.91 12.07
N ARG A 112 -2.29 -1.84 13.08
CA ARG A 112 -2.76 -3.03 13.79
C ARG A 112 -3.34 -4.08 12.83
N ARG A 113 -4.22 -3.66 11.91
CA ARG A 113 -4.85 -4.57 10.95
C ARG A 113 -3.85 -5.21 10.00
N SER A 114 -2.85 -4.46 9.55
CA SER A 114 -1.76 -4.96 8.71
C SER A 114 -0.92 -6.00 9.47
N ARG A 115 -0.65 -5.77 10.75
CA ARG A 115 0.06 -6.72 11.62
C ARG A 115 -0.77 -7.98 11.89
N GLU A 116 -2.07 -7.85 12.16
CA GLU A 116 -2.97 -9.00 12.37
C GLU A 116 -3.08 -9.85 11.10
N LEU A 117 -3.18 -9.21 9.94
CA LEU A 117 -3.17 -9.90 8.65
C LEU A 117 -1.82 -10.60 8.42
N GLY A 118 -0.71 -9.92 8.67
CA GLY A 118 0.64 -10.48 8.51
C GLY A 118 0.80 -11.78 9.30
N LYS A 119 0.36 -11.80 10.57
CA LYS A 119 0.41 -13.00 11.43
C LYS A 119 -0.31 -14.21 10.83
N GLN A 120 -1.42 -14.01 10.11
CA GLN A 120 -2.17 -15.09 9.46
C GLN A 120 -1.39 -15.75 8.32
N TYR A 121 -0.44 -15.03 7.72
CA TYR A 121 0.34 -15.48 6.57
C TYR A 121 1.83 -15.68 6.87
N GLY A 122 2.23 -15.59 8.15
CA GLY A 122 3.63 -15.77 8.56
C GLY A 122 4.52 -14.53 8.35
N PHE A 123 3.93 -13.34 8.18
CA PHE A 123 4.63 -12.07 8.02
C PHE A 123 4.50 -11.20 9.28
N GLN A 124 5.38 -10.22 9.45
CA GLN A 124 5.19 -9.22 10.51
C GLN A 124 4.05 -8.27 10.17
N TYR A 125 3.99 -7.81 8.92
CA TYR A 125 2.94 -6.95 8.39
C TYR A 125 2.58 -7.38 6.97
N ALA A 126 1.29 -7.33 6.64
CA ALA A 126 0.81 -7.63 5.29
C ALA A 126 -0.32 -6.69 4.89
N GLU A 127 -0.47 -6.52 3.60
CA GLU A 127 -1.59 -5.85 2.97
C GLU A 127 -2.32 -6.79 2.01
N LYS A 128 -3.61 -6.55 1.84
CA LYS A 128 -4.48 -7.38 0.98
C LYS A 128 -5.03 -6.56 -0.17
N TYR A 129 -5.07 -7.19 -1.35
CA TYR A 129 -5.49 -6.56 -2.58
C TYR A 129 -6.45 -7.43 -3.39
N HIS A 130 -7.29 -6.78 -4.17
CA HIS A 130 -7.79 -7.38 -5.39
C HIS A 130 -6.73 -7.14 -6.48
N TYR A 131 -6.08 -8.21 -6.89
CA TYR A 131 -4.99 -8.18 -7.87
C TYR A 131 -5.49 -8.65 -9.22
N ILE A 132 -5.18 -7.88 -10.26
CA ILE A 132 -5.36 -8.24 -11.65
C ILE A 132 -3.97 -8.22 -12.29
N GLY A 133 -3.48 -9.39 -12.63
CA GLY A 133 -2.20 -9.59 -13.29
C GLY A 133 -2.33 -9.95 -14.76
N PRO A 134 -1.20 -10.22 -15.41
CA PRO A 134 -1.18 -10.73 -16.77
C PRO A 134 -2.08 -11.96 -16.85
N ARG A 135 -2.93 -12.01 -17.86
CA ARG A 135 -3.64 -13.25 -18.16
C ARG A 135 -2.60 -14.27 -18.62
N ASN A 136 -2.38 -15.29 -17.81
CA ASN A 136 -1.69 -16.48 -18.30
C ASN A 136 -2.58 -17.12 -19.37
N SER A 137 -2.31 -16.79 -20.62
CA SER A 137 -2.96 -17.49 -21.72
C SER A 137 -2.55 -18.96 -21.68
N TYR A 138 -3.43 -19.84 -22.12
CA TYR A 138 -3.07 -21.25 -22.27
C TYR A 138 -1.78 -21.42 -23.10
N VAL A 139 -1.62 -20.61 -24.15
CA VAL A 139 -0.44 -20.60 -25.01
C VAL A 139 0.83 -20.26 -24.24
N ASN A 140 0.82 -19.22 -23.42
CA ASN A 140 2.01 -18.83 -22.63
C ASN A 140 2.43 -19.95 -21.68
N ARG A 141 1.45 -20.54 -20.97
CA ARG A 141 1.70 -21.64 -20.04
C ARG A 141 2.24 -22.87 -20.79
N PHE A 142 1.63 -23.21 -21.93
CA PHE A 142 2.08 -24.32 -22.76
C PHE A 142 3.52 -24.10 -23.24
N VAL A 143 3.88 -22.88 -23.66
CA VAL A 143 5.24 -22.55 -24.09
C VAL A 143 6.22 -22.67 -22.93
N GLU A 144 5.88 -22.12 -21.74
CA GLU A 144 6.73 -22.22 -20.55
C GLU A 144 6.99 -23.67 -20.12
N GLU A 145 5.98 -24.54 -20.24
CA GLU A 145 6.04 -25.96 -19.84
C GLU A 145 6.73 -26.86 -20.87
N ASN A 146 6.74 -26.47 -22.15
CA ASN A 146 7.15 -27.34 -23.25
C ASN A 146 8.30 -26.81 -24.12
N ALA A 147 8.70 -25.55 -23.95
CA ALA A 147 9.82 -25.00 -24.71
C ALA A 147 11.14 -25.64 -24.25
N VAL A 148 11.96 -26.08 -25.23
CA VAL A 148 13.29 -26.60 -25.00
C VAL A 148 14.32 -25.69 -25.66
N PRO A 149 15.55 -25.59 -25.14
CA PRO A 149 16.64 -24.87 -25.79
C PRO A 149 16.89 -25.39 -27.21
N LEU A 150 17.28 -24.47 -28.12
CA LEU A 150 17.68 -24.77 -29.50
C LEU A 150 19.01 -25.50 -29.55
#